data_c758e04a2f98935b4a125ea4b48e0f85
#
_entry.id   c758e04a2f98935b4a125ea4b48e0f85
#
_cell.length_a   1.000
_cell.length_b   1.000
_cell.length_c   1.000
_cell.angle_alpha   90.00
_cell.angle_beta   90.00
_cell.angle_gamma   90.00
#
_symmetry.space_group_name_H-M   'P 1'
#
loop_
_entity.id
_entity.type
_entity.pdbx_description
1 polymer ?
#
loop_
_entity_poly.entity_id
_entity_poly.type
_entity_poly.pdbx_seq_one_letter_code
_entity_poly.pdbx_strand_id
1 'polypeptide(L)'
;MIKGLYEAHLPVRDLEISIAFYTKLGLKLAWRDGNTAFFWIEEGRSWVGLWEGTEYSTPYHPSLRHIAFEVAYGDLKRSLEWLESIQVEAVPFGRRSSTQPFVRPNQGNASVYFNDPDGNSLELICCVPVPEALRGITDKLSFDEWEKLAGAVDDDDGRKMRDASSRESKC
;
A
#
# COMPACT_ATOMS: atom_id res chain seq x y z
N MET A 1 -11.91 13.46 18.79
CA MET A 1 -11.33 12.33 19.47
C MET A 1 -10.16 11.82 18.65
N ILE A 2 -10.12 10.58 18.14
CA ILE A 2 -9.00 10.11 17.28
C ILE A 2 -9.05 10.89 15.97
N LYS A 3 -7.89 11.44 15.52
CA LYS A 3 -7.77 12.24 14.30
C LYS A 3 -6.93 11.59 13.20
N GLY A 4 -6.16 10.56 13.55
CA GLY A 4 -5.28 9.86 12.63
C GLY A 4 -4.20 9.07 13.37
N LEU A 5 -3.33 8.42 12.61
CA LEU A 5 -2.13 7.81 13.16
C LEU A 5 -1.06 8.89 13.36
N TYR A 6 -0.51 8.98 14.57
CA TYR A 6 0.56 9.93 14.89
C TYR A 6 1.95 9.33 14.64
N GLU A 7 2.15 8.11 15.14
CA GLU A 7 3.42 7.41 14.98
C GLU A 7 3.25 5.88 14.95
N ALA A 8 4.20 5.20 14.31
CA ALA A 8 4.40 3.76 14.40
C ALA A 8 5.89 3.49 14.61
N HIS A 9 6.22 2.36 15.24
CA HIS A 9 7.60 2.01 15.56
C HIS A 9 7.96 0.64 15.01
N LEU A 10 9.20 0.52 14.51
CA LEU A 10 9.77 -0.73 14.01
C LEU A 10 11.11 -1.00 14.69
N PRO A 11 11.34 -2.23 15.16
CA PRO A 11 12.65 -2.63 15.64
C PRO A 11 13.58 -2.90 14.46
N VAL A 12 14.84 -2.47 14.59
CA VAL A 12 15.87 -2.65 13.58
C VAL A 12 17.17 -3.16 14.25
N ARG A 13 17.96 -3.90 13.49
CA ARG A 13 19.23 -4.45 13.96
C ARG A 13 20.36 -3.43 13.90
N ASP A 14 20.37 -2.62 12.86
CA ASP A 14 21.41 -1.64 12.54
C ASP A 14 20.75 -0.36 12.05
N LEU A 15 20.90 0.70 12.86
CA LEU A 15 20.23 1.96 12.60
C LEU A 15 20.76 2.67 11.35
N GLU A 16 22.06 2.54 11.03
CA GLU A 16 22.67 3.19 9.86
C GLU A 16 22.15 2.54 8.55
N ILE A 17 22.08 1.20 8.52
CA ILE A 17 21.51 0.46 7.39
C ILE A 17 20.05 0.86 7.18
N SER A 18 19.29 0.94 8.26
CA SER A 18 17.87 1.31 8.21
C SER A 18 17.68 2.76 7.81
N ILE A 19 18.48 3.70 8.32
CA ILE A 19 18.44 5.11 7.90
C ILE A 19 18.70 5.22 6.39
N ALA A 20 19.73 4.53 5.87
CA ALA A 20 20.02 4.55 4.44
C ALA A 20 18.84 3.99 3.61
N PHE A 21 18.19 2.93 4.07
CA PHE A 21 17.04 2.31 3.42
C PHE A 21 15.82 3.28 3.38
N TYR A 22 15.39 3.81 4.52
CA TYR A 22 14.22 4.69 4.58
C TYR A 22 14.44 6.03 3.84
N THR A 23 15.69 6.49 3.77
CA THR A 23 16.07 7.64 2.92
C THR A 23 15.91 7.30 1.43
N LYS A 24 16.29 6.08 0.98
CA LYS A 24 16.05 5.62 -0.41
C LYS A 24 14.56 5.51 -0.74
N LEU A 25 13.71 5.18 0.24
CA LEU A 25 12.24 5.23 0.08
C LEU A 25 11.71 6.67 -0.09
N GLY A 26 12.57 7.69 0.02
CA GLY A 26 12.18 9.09 -0.13
C GLY A 26 11.66 9.71 1.16
N LEU A 27 11.72 9.01 2.30
CA LEU A 27 11.30 9.59 3.57
C LEU A 27 12.36 10.55 4.10
N LYS A 28 11.93 11.66 4.66
CA LYS A 28 12.79 12.69 5.24
C LYS A 28 13.07 12.37 6.70
N LEU A 29 14.35 12.27 7.07
CA LEU A 29 14.74 12.15 8.47
C LEU A 29 14.25 13.37 9.26
N ALA A 30 13.44 13.11 10.27
CA ALA A 30 12.90 14.13 11.16
C ALA A 30 13.88 14.43 12.28
N TRP A 31 14.40 13.36 12.90
CA TRP A 31 15.28 13.49 14.04
C TRP A 31 15.94 12.14 14.36
N ARG A 32 17.10 12.18 15.03
CA ARG A 32 17.84 11.04 15.52
C ARG A 32 18.31 11.27 16.94
N ASP A 33 18.23 10.24 17.78
CA ASP A 33 18.72 10.27 19.16
C ASP A 33 19.19 8.89 19.61
N GLY A 34 20.47 8.77 19.97
CA GLY A 34 21.07 7.51 20.42
C GLY A 34 20.83 6.36 19.44
N ASN A 35 20.04 5.38 19.87
CA ASN A 35 19.67 4.19 19.13
C ASN A 35 18.32 4.30 18.39
N THR A 36 17.83 5.52 18.17
CA THR A 36 16.55 5.76 17.50
C THR A 36 16.68 6.74 16.35
N ALA A 37 15.86 6.57 15.30
CA ALA A 37 15.70 7.51 14.20
C ALA A 37 14.23 7.63 13.83
N PHE A 38 13.78 8.83 13.48
CA PHE A 38 12.39 9.12 13.13
C PHE A 38 12.32 9.73 11.74
N PHE A 39 11.44 9.22 10.89
CA PHE A 39 11.22 9.68 9.53
C PHE A 39 9.80 10.21 9.38
N TRP A 40 9.66 11.37 8.77
CA TRP A 40 8.34 11.94 8.47
C TRP A 40 7.59 11.07 7.45
N ILE A 41 6.35 10.71 7.78
CA ILE A 41 5.34 10.24 6.84
C ILE A 41 4.60 11.46 6.26
N GLU A 42 4.12 12.34 7.15
CA GLU A 42 3.59 13.66 6.83
C GLU A 42 4.32 14.68 7.68
N GLU A 43 5.10 15.59 7.05
CA GLU A 43 6.00 16.50 7.77
C GLU A 43 5.25 17.34 8.81
N GLY A 44 5.76 17.32 10.03
CA GLY A 44 5.16 18.01 11.18
C GLY A 44 3.92 17.34 11.77
N ARG A 45 3.49 16.17 11.23
CA ARG A 45 2.24 15.54 11.65
C ARG A 45 2.37 14.08 12.07
N SER A 46 3.04 13.25 11.26
CA SER A 46 3.17 11.82 11.55
C SER A 46 4.51 11.27 11.12
N TRP A 47 4.99 10.27 11.83
CA TRP A 47 6.30 9.66 11.56
C TRP A 47 6.33 8.15 11.83
N VAL A 48 7.38 7.52 11.31
CA VAL A 48 7.81 6.17 11.68
C VAL A 48 9.10 6.26 12.49
N GLY A 49 9.13 5.61 13.64
CA GLY A 49 10.31 5.50 14.52
C GLY A 49 11.02 4.17 14.32
N LEU A 50 12.32 4.21 14.15
CA LEU A 50 13.21 3.04 14.08
C LEU A 50 13.97 2.93 15.40
N TRP A 51 13.96 1.74 15.99
CA TRP A 51 14.60 1.48 17.29
C TRP A 51 15.61 0.36 17.14
N GLU A 52 16.91 0.71 17.27
CA GLU A 52 17.97 -0.27 17.24
C GLU A 52 18.03 -1.07 18.54
N GLY A 53 18.15 -2.40 18.41
CA GLY A 53 18.29 -3.28 19.56
C GLY A 53 18.58 -4.74 19.19
N THR A 54 19.05 -5.51 20.16
CA THR A 54 19.39 -6.93 20.00
C THR A 54 18.16 -7.81 19.83
N GLU A 55 16.98 -7.34 20.23
CA GLU A 55 15.70 -8.07 20.17
C GLU A 55 14.87 -7.72 18.92
N TYR A 56 15.50 -7.17 17.88
CA TYR A 56 14.82 -6.81 16.63
C TYR A 56 14.13 -7.99 15.94
N SER A 57 14.64 -9.21 16.12
CA SER A 57 14.17 -10.44 15.44
C SER A 57 13.40 -11.38 16.36
N THR A 58 12.48 -10.86 17.16
CA THR A 58 11.60 -11.72 17.97
C THR A 58 10.62 -12.49 17.08
N PRO A 59 10.29 -13.78 17.41
CA PRO A 59 9.22 -14.51 16.70
C PRO A 59 7.89 -13.76 16.84
N TYR A 60 7.27 -13.44 15.71
CA TYR A 60 6.02 -12.69 15.71
C TYR A 60 5.21 -13.01 14.44
N HIS A 61 3.92 -12.70 14.50
CA HIS A 61 3.09 -12.72 13.30
C HIS A 61 3.47 -11.54 12.39
N PRO A 62 3.61 -11.73 11.05
CA PRO A 62 4.06 -10.66 10.13
C PRO A 62 3.27 -9.36 10.23
N SER A 63 1.99 -9.41 10.63
CA SER A 63 1.17 -8.22 10.82
C SER A 63 1.56 -7.36 12.03
N LEU A 64 2.41 -7.83 12.94
CA LEU A 64 2.84 -7.07 14.12
C LEU A 64 3.95 -6.06 13.80
N ARG A 65 4.61 -6.22 12.65
CA ARG A 65 5.70 -5.34 12.18
C ARG A 65 5.40 -4.95 10.73
N HIS A 66 4.26 -4.28 10.56
CA HIS A 66 3.73 -3.92 9.26
C HIS A 66 3.34 -2.45 9.22
N ILE A 67 3.79 -1.77 8.18
CA ILE A 67 3.41 -0.38 7.87
C ILE A 67 2.97 -0.31 6.42
N ALA A 68 1.82 0.31 6.18
CA ALA A 68 1.30 0.62 4.87
C ALA A 68 1.42 2.12 4.59
N PHE A 69 2.08 2.47 3.48
CA PHE A 69 2.22 3.84 2.99
C PHE A 69 1.19 4.11 1.90
N GLU A 70 0.43 5.16 2.06
CA GLU A 70 -0.52 5.59 1.04
C GLU A 70 0.24 6.18 -0.17
N VAL A 71 -0.15 5.75 -1.37
CA VAL A 71 0.36 6.27 -2.64
C VAL A 71 -0.80 6.52 -3.61
N ALA A 72 -0.55 7.29 -4.68
CA ALA A 72 -1.53 7.43 -5.75
C ALA A 72 -1.66 6.13 -6.56
N TYR A 73 -2.85 5.87 -7.13
CA TYR A 73 -3.12 4.68 -7.95
C TYR A 73 -2.14 4.52 -9.12
N GLY A 74 -1.82 5.63 -9.82
CA GLY A 74 -0.85 5.62 -10.90
C GLY A 74 0.58 5.28 -10.46
N ASP A 75 0.96 5.67 -9.24
CA ASP A 75 2.27 5.34 -8.67
C ASP A 75 2.33 3.87 -8.26
N LEU A 76 1.24 3.33 -7.70
CA LEU A 76 1.17 1.92 -7.38
C LEU A 76 1.30 1.02 -8.63
N LYS A 77 0.75 1.43 -9.77
CA LYS A 77 0.95 0.71 -11.04
C LYS A 77 2.42 0.64 -11.47
N ARG A 78 3.22 1.65 -11.14
CA ARG A 78 4.66 1.72 -11.45
C ARG A 78 5.54 1.30 -10.28
N SER A 79 4.95 0.77 -9.21
CA SER A 79 5.67 0.48 -7.98
C SER A 79 6.82 -0.50 -8.13
N LEU A 80 6.71 -1.50 -9.02
CA LEU A 80 7.79 -2.46 -9.26
C LEU A 80 9.00 -1.81 -9.93
N GLU A 81 8.79 -0.95 -10.94
CA GLU A 81 9.85 -0.20 -11.59
C GLU A 81 10.55 0.74 -10.60
N TRP A 82 9.76 1.39 -9.73
CA TRP A 82 10.30 2.24 -8.70
C TRP A 82 11.09 1.46 -7.64
N LEU A 83 10.56 0.33 -7.14
CA LEU A 83 11.26 -0.54 -6.18
C LEU A 83 12.59 -1.05 -6.77
N GLU A 84 12.59 -1.48 -8.04
CA GLU A 84 13.80 -1.90 -8.75
C GLU A 84 14.82 -0.75 -8.83
N SER A 85 14.38 0.47 -9.13
CA SER A 85 15.25 1.65 -9.24
C SER A 85 16.00 1.98 -7.94
N ILE A 86 15.42 1.63 -6.79
CA ILE A 86 16.03 1.80 -5.46
C ILE A 86 16.61 0.49 -4.90
N GLN A 87 16.69 -0.56 -5.72
CA GLN A 87 17.26 -1.88 -5.36
C GLN A 87 16.51 -2.56 -4.19
N VAL A 88 15.19 -2.49 -4.20
CA VAL A 88 14.29 -3.16 -3.28
C VAL A 88 13.45 -4.18 -4.05
N GLU A 89 13.35 -5.40 -3.53
CA GLU A 89 12.54 -6.46 -4.14
C GLU A 89 11.13 -6.49 -3.54
N ALA A 90 10.12 -6.58 -4.41
CA ALA A 90 8.78 -6.87 -3.96
C ALA A 90 8.67 -8.32 -3.45
N VAL A 91 7.86 -8.53 -2.41
CA VAL A 91 7.64 -9.85 -1.82
C VAL A 91 6.19 -10.31 -1.96
N PRO A 92 5.93 -11.62 -2.02
CA PRO A 92 4.57 -12.13 -2.06
C PRO A 92 3.88 -11.90 -0.72
N PHE A 93 2.56 -11.66 -0.76
CA PHE A 93 1.76 -11.50 0.46
C PHE A 93 0.70 -12.60 0.61
N GLY A 94 0.68 -13.21 1.78
CA GLY A 94 -0.25 -14.27 2.13
C GLY A 94 0.05 -15.57 1.35
N ARG A 95 -0.99 -16.17 0.77
CA ARG A 95 -0.87 -17.44 0.01
C ARG A 95 -0.53 -17.25 -1.47
N ARG A 96 -0.39 -15.99 -1.94
CA ARG A 96 0.02 -15.73 -3.32
C ARG A 96 1.53 -15.95 -3.46
N SER A 97 1.94 -16.56 -4.55
CA SER A 97 3.35 -16.63 -4.96
C SER A 97 3.78 -15.42 -5.79
N SER A 98 2.82 -14.62 -6.29
CA SER A 98 3.11 -13.45 -7.12
C SER A 98 3.52 -12.26 -6.28
N THR A 99 4.54 -11.53 -6.73
CA THR A 99 5.01 -10.25 -6.19
C THR A 99 4.38 -9.05 -6.90
N GLN A 100 3.52 -9.29 -7.91
CA GLN A 100 2.85 -8.22 -8.65
C GLN A 100 1.85 -7.47 -7.78
N PRO A 101 1.69 -6.14 -7.98
CA PRO A 101 0.62 -5.38 -7.36
C PRO A 101 -0.75 -5.99 -7.67
N PHE A 102 -1.69 -5.88 -6.74
CA PHE A 102 -3.00 -6.48 -6.88
C PHE A 102 -4.10 -5.64 -6.20
N VAL A 103 -5.32 -5.80 -6.70
CA VAL A 103 -6.53 -5.15 -6.17
C VAL A 103 -7.31 -6.12 -5.28
N ARG A 104 -7.85 -5.61 -4.17
CA ARG A 104 -8.83 -6.29 -3.30
C ARG A 104 -10.17 -5.58 -3.41
N PRO A 105 -11.07 -6.02 -4.30
CA PRO A 105 -12.34 -5.34 -4.52
C PRO A 105 -13.20 -5.24 -3.25
N ASN A 106 -13.26 -6.32 -2.47
CA ASN A 106 -14.01 -6.36 -1.22
C ASN A 106 -13.49 -5.41 -0.12
N GLN A 107 -12.25 -4.92 -0.24
CA GLN A 107 -11.65 -3.97 0.69
C GLN A 107 -11.54 -2.56 0.10
N GLY A 108 -11.74 -2.41 -1.21
CA GLY A 108 -11.63 -1.12 -1.89
C GLY A 108 -10.22 -0.58 -1.94
N ASN A 109 -9.21 -1.45 -2.05
CA ASN A 109 -7.81 -1.04 -2.12
C ASN A 109 -6.97 -1.89 -3.08
N ALA A 110 -5.79 -1.38 -3.40
CA ALA A 110 -4.77 -2.09 -4.15
C ALA A 110 -3.43 -1.95 -3.45
N SER A 111 -2.55 -2.95 -3.58
CA SER A 111 -1.31 -3.03 -2.81
C SER A 111 -0.18 -3.76 -3.51
N VAL A 112 1.06 -3.43 -3.10
CA VAL A 112 2.28 -4.21 -3.29
C VAL A 112 3.05 -4.27 -1.98
N TYR A 113 3.76 -5.38 -1.74
CA TYR A 113 4.51 -5.62 -0.50
C TYR A 113 6.00 -5.72 -0.76
N PHE A 114 6.79 -5.27 0.20
CA PHE A 114 8.25 -5.40 0.26
C PHE A 114 8.71 -5.39 1.72
N ASN A 115 9.98 -5.66 1.96
CA ASN A 115 10.53 -5.66 3.32
C ASN A 115 11.61 -4.60 3.46
N ASP A 116 11.78 -4.09 4.68
CA ASP A 116 12.99 -3.37 5.04
C ASP A 116 14.16 -4.34 5.30
N PRO A 117 15.40 -3.85 5.55
CA PRO A 117 16.58 -4.72 5.78
C PRO A 117 16.45 -5.69 6.96
N ASP A 118 15.56 -5.43 7.90
CA ASP A 118 15.31 -6.27 9.07
C ASP A 118 14.07 -7.14 8.94
N GLY A 119 13.47 -7.19 7.73
CA GLY A 119 12.30 -8.00 7.42
C GLY A 119 10.98 -7.44 7.96
N ASN A 120 10.94 -6.15 8.34
CA ASN A 120 9.67 -5.50 8.63
C ASN A 120 8.85 -5.40 7.34
N SER A 121 7.60 -5.85 7.40
CA SER A 121 6.71 -5.86 6.23
C SER A 121 6.24 -4.45 5.91
N LEU A 122 6.52 -3.99 4.72
CA LEU A 122 6.09 -2.70 4.20
C LEU A 122 5.12 -2.89 3.04
N GLU A 123 4.18 -1.99 2.90
CA GLU A 123 3.16 -2.00 1.86
C GLU A 123 3.03 -0.61 1.24
N LEU A 124 2.98 -0.54 -0.09
CA LEU A 124 2.38 0.59 -0.77
C LEU A 124 0.92 0.27 -1.04
N ILE A 125 0.02 1.17 -0.66
CA ILE A 125 -1.43 0.96 -0.74
C ILE A 125 -2.12 2.20 -1.30
N CYS A 126 -3.18 2.01 -2.08
CA CYS A 126 -4.09 3.08 -2.46
C CYS A 126 -5.55 2.65 -2.34
N CYS A 127 -6.45 3.60 -2.12
CA CYS A 127 -7.87 3.37 -2.25
C CYS A 127 -8.23 3.18 -3.73
N VAL A 128 -9.16 2.25 -4.00
CA VAL A 128 -9.71 1.99 -5.33
C VAL A 128 -11.22 2.12 -5.27
N PRO A 129 -11.85 3.01 -6.07
CA PRO A 129 -13.30 3.07 -6.19
C PRO A 129 -13.84 1.74 -6.71
N VAL A 130 -14.75 1.12 -5.97
CA VAL A 130 -15.30 -0.20 -6.33
C VAL A 130 -16.79 -0.07 -6.61
N PRO A 131 -17.23 -0.34 -7.87
CA PRO A 131 -18.64 -0.47 -8.20
C PRO A 131 -19.34 -1.49 -7.30
N GLU A 132 -20.59 -1.23 -6.93
CA GLU A 132 -21.37 -2.09 -6.01
C GLU A 132 -21.40 -3.55 -6.47
N ALA A 133 -21.56 -3.77 -7.78
CA ALA A 133 -21.58 -5.10 -8.38
C ALA A 133 -20.29 -5.92 -8.18
N LEU A 134 -19.14 -5.26 -7.90
CA LEU A 134 -17.84 -5.90 -7.74
C LEU A 134 -17.39 -6.04 -6.29
N ARG A 135 -18.11 -5.45 -5.33
CA ARG A 135 -17.73 -5.47 -3.90
C ARG A 135 -17.77 -6.87 -3.28
N GLY A 136 -18.51 -7.79 -3.86
CA GLY A 136 -18.55 -9.18 -3.42
C GLY A 136 -17.35 -10.04 -3.82
N ILE A 137 -16.46 -9.53 -4.67
CA ILE A 137 -15.27 -10.27 -5.13
C ILE A 137 -14.24 -10.30 -4.02
N THR A 138 -13.95 -11.50 -3.50
CA THR A 138 -12.96 -11.74 -2.44
C THR A 138 -11.58 -12.10 -2.98
N ASP A 139 -11.50 -12.46 -4.25
CA ASP A 139 -10.23 -12.78 -4.91
C ASP A 139 -9.39 -11.51 -5.12
N LYS A 140 -8.08 -11.71 -5.04
CA LYS A 140 -7.10 -10.67 -5.37
C LYS A 140 -6.92 -10.65 -6.88
N LEU A 141 -7.22 -9.53 -7.51
CA LEU A 141 -7.14 -9.34 -8.95
C LEU A 141 -5.84 -8.61 -9.34
N SER A 142 -5.25 -8.96 -10.48
CA SER A 142 -4.24 -8.11 -11.10
C SER A 142 -4.84 -6.78 -11.54
N PHE A 143 -4.02 -5.76 -11.82
CA PHE A 143 -4.52 -4.48 -12.34
C PHE A 143 -5.25 -4.65 -13.67
N ASP A 144 -4.76 -5.51 -14.57
CA ASP A 144 -5.38 -5.76 -15.87
C ASP A 144 -6.77 -6.41 -15.71
N GLU A 145 -6.90 -7.41 -14.82
CA GLU A 145 -8.20 -8.03 -14.50
C GLU A 145 -9.16 -7.02 -13.89
N TRP A 146 -8.67 -6.20 -12.97
CA TRP A 146 -9.46 -5.16 -12.31
C TRP A 146 -9.98 -4.12 -13.30
N GLU A 147 -9.09 -3.52 -14.11
CA GLU A 147 -9.44 -2.47 -15.08
C GLU A 147 -10.44 -2.98 -16.12
N LYS A 148 -10.29 -4.23 -16.56
CA LYS A 148 -11.25 -4.87 -17.46
C LYS A 148 -12.61 -5.06 -16.83
N LEU A 149 -12.68 -5.51 -15.58
CA LEU A 149 -13.96 -5.71 -14.87
C LEU A 149 -14.65 -4.38 -14.54
N ALA A 150 -13.90 -3.40 -14.02
CA ALA A 150 -14.44 -2.09 -13.67
C ALA A 150 -14.96 -1.35 -14.91
N GLY A 151 -14.19 -1.34 -16.02
CA GLY A 151 -14.62 -0.75 -17.28
C GLY A 151 -15.88 -1.38 -17.88
N ALA A 152 -16.05 -2.69 -17.73
CA ALA A 152 -17.26 -3.37 -18.20
C ALA A 152 -18.52 -2.97 -17.42
N VAL A 153 -18.41 -2.68 -16.12
CA VAL A 153 -19.53 -2.20 -15.29
C VAL A 153 -19.90 -0.77 -15.64
N ASP A 154 -18.92 0.12 -15.83
CA ASP A 154 -19.15 1.52 -16.22
C ASP A 154 -19.85 1.60 -17.59
N ASP A 155 -19.48 0.75 -18.55
CA ASP A 155 -20.12 0.67 -19.86
C ASP A 155 -21.58 0.17 -19.77
N ASP A 156 -21.90 -0.79 -18.90
CA ASP A 156 -23.24 -1.31 -18.71
C ASP A 156 -24.17 -0.27 -18.03
N ASP A 157 -23.67 0.42 -17.00
CA ASP A 157 -24.40 1.50 -16.35
C ASP A 157 -24.62 2.70 -17.28
N GLY A 158 -23.62 3.05 -18.10
CA GLY A 158 -23.75 4.06 -19.14
C GLY A 158 -24.74 3.69 -20.24
N ARG A 159 -24.94 2.41 -20.56
CA ARG A 159 -25.99 1.93 -21.49
C ARG A 159 -27.34 1.98 -20.85
N LYS A 160 -27.51 1.53 -19.59
CA LYS A 160 -28.79 1.58 -18.85
C LYS A 160 -29.32 3.00 -18.70
N MET A 161 -28.46 3.98 -18.42
CA MET A 161 -28.85 5.40 -18.37
C MET A 161 -29.30 5.94 -19.72
N ARG A 162 -28.64 5.58 -20.83
CA ARG A 162 -29.06 5.98 -22.19
C ARG A 162 -30.37 5.36 -22.60
N ASP A 163 -30.61 4.09 -22.28
CA ASP A 163 -31.87 3.39 -22.58
C ASP A 163 -33.04 3.92 -21.74
N ALA A 164 -32.81 4.31 -20.48
CA ALA A 164 -33.81 4.95 -19.64
C ALA A 164 -34.22 6.33 -20.18
N SER A 165 -33.25 7.15 -20.57
CA SER A 165 -33.45 8.48 -21.17
C SER A 165 -34.18 8.41 -22.53
N SER A 166 -33.99 7.33 -23.32
CA SER A 166 -34.66 7.14 -24.60
C SER A 166 -36.13 6.67 -24.45
N ARG A 167 -36.51 6.10 -23.29
CA ARG A 167 -37.89 5.70 -23.00
C ARG A 167 -38.76 6.82 -22.48
N GLU A 168 -38.20 7.81 -21.79
CA GLU A 168 -38.93 8.99 -21.30
C GLU A 168 -39.24 10.01 -22.42
N SER A 169 -38.58 9.94 -23.59
CA SER A 169 -38.84 10.84 -24.72
C SER A 169 -39.95 10.34 -25.68
N LYS A 170 -40.72 9.29 -25.30
CA LYS A 170 -41.80 8.71 -26.10
C LYS A 170 -43.17 8.75 -25.38
N CYS A 171 -43.39 9.74 -24.52
CA CYS A 171 -44.72 10.08 -24.02
C CYS A 171 -45.14 11.47 -24.46
#